data_18e02f3dd224f50e8918a0833a884d16
#
_entry.id   18e02f3dd224f50e8918a0833a884d16
#
_cell.length_a   1.000
_cell.length_b   1.000
_cell.length_c   1.000
_cell.angle_alpha   90.00
_cell.angle_beta   90.00
_cell.angle_gamma   90.00
#
_symmetry.space_group_name_H-M   'P 1'
#
loop_
_entity.id
_entity.type
_entity.pdbx_description
1 polymer ?
#
loop_
_entity_poly.entity_id
_entity_poly.type
_entity_poly.pdbx_seq_one_letter_code
_entity_poly.pdbx_strand_id
1 'polypeptide(L)'
;TCALPISYNNKEDYKKNSLLISAILAFIGGVVTYFISGHALRPIREFSDKIEEVQAQNLAASRIEENKVKELNQLSVSYNKMLERLSDAFEIQRQFTANAAHELRTPLSLMQVQLDLYNSTRHPDNDADTLQTIKMVTEQNGRLSKMVKTLLDMSELQTVGRDDEIMVDALVDEVLADLDPLAQEKNIKLTGKCKNITMVGSDILIYRLVYNLVENAIKYNHSGGQVTVTAYRKEKHVYLSVEDTGNGIPEELRERVFEPFFRVDKSRS
;
A
#
# COMPACT_ATOMS: atom_id res chain seq x y z
N THR A 1 78.25 62.60 19.95
CA THR A 1 77.69 61.23 19.77
C THR A 1 76.33 61.35 19.23
N CYS A 2 76.23 61.05 17.97
CA CYS A 2 75.03 61.02 17.15
C CYS A 2 74.28 59.71 17.41
N ALA A 3 73.17 59.73 18.13
CA ALA A 3 72.30 58.54 18.25
C ALA A 3 71.20 58.62 17.17
N LEU A 4 71.24 57.64 16.30
CA LEU A 4 70.38 57.53 15.12
C LEU A 4 68.90 57.27 15.49
N PRO A 5 67.94 57.98 14.88
CA PRO A 5 66.51 57.70 15.03
C PRO A 5 66.01 56.66 14.01
N ILE A 6 66.70 55.55 13.87
CA ILE A 6 66.38 54.51 12.88
C ILE A 6 65.31 53.47 13.38
N SER A 7 65.03 53.47 14.69
CA SER A 7 64.14 52.39 15.25
C SER A 7 62.63 52.72 15.30
N TYR A 8 62.23 53.97 15.11
CA TYR A 8 60.84 54.37 15.26
C TYR A 8 60.03 54.16 13.94
N ASN A 9 60.61 54.51 12.83
CA ASN A 9 59.96 54.32 11.49
C ASN A 9 59.75 52.84 11.15
N ASN A 10 60.69 51.96 11.52
CA ASN A 10 60.55 50.54 11.26
C ASN A 10 59.39 49.91 12.01
N LYS A 11 59.04 50.33 13.22
CA LYS A 11 57.90 49.76 13.99
C LYS A 11 56.55 50.11 13.39
N GLU A 12 56.36 51.30 12.85
CA GLU A 12 55.10 51.69 12.18
C GLU A 12 54.92 50.98 10.84
N ASP A 13 55.97 50.80 10.07
CA ASP A 13 55.96 50.08 8.81
C ASP A 13 55.68 48.57 9.02
N TYR A 14 56.25 47.97 10.08
CA TYR A 14 55.93 46.60 10.45
C TYR A 14 54.48 46.44 10.85
N LYS A 15 53.89 47.36 11.60
CA LYS A 15 52.49 47.35 11.97
C LYS A 15 51.58 47.49 10.75
N LYS A 16 51.84 48.37 9.84
CA LYS A 16 51.08 48.58 8.61
C LYS A 16 51.17 47.33 7.69
N ASN A 17 52.35 46.78 7.52
CA ASN A 17 52.53 45.57 6.71
C ASN A 17 51.86 44.36 7.36
N SER A 18 51.90 44.21 8.69
CA SER A 18 51.21 43.13 9.41
C SER A 18 49.68 43.25 9.26
N LEU A 19 49.13 44.46 9.35
CA LEU A 19 47.68 44.70 9.17
C LEU A 19 47.26 44.43 7.71
N LEU A 20 48.06 44.82 6.74
CA LEU A 20 47.82 44.52 5.32
C LEU A 20 47.82 43.04 5.01
N ILE A 21 48.82 42.32 5.54
CA ILE A 21 48.91 40.85 5.39
C ILE A 21 47.70 40.16 6.05
N SER A 22 47.30 40.59 7.25
CA SER A 22 46.13 40.05 7.96
C SER A 22 44.84 40.30 7.18
N ALA A 23 44.66 41.47 6.59
CA ALA A 23 43.49 41.83 5.79
C ALA A 23 43.41 40.98 4.50
N ILE A 24 44.57 40.77 3.83
CA ILE A 24 44.67 39.92 2.64
C ILE A 24 44.33 38.45 3.01
N LEU A 25 44.87 37.93 4.11
CA LEU A 25 44.59 36.55 4.55
C LEU A 25 43.11 36.38 4.91
N ALA A 26 42.49 37.37 5.61
CA ALA A 26 41.05 37.32 5.92
C ALA A 26 40.19 37.38 4.64
N PHE A 27 40.56 38.20 3.66
CA PHE A 27 39.88 38.26 2.36
C PHE A 27 39.97 36.93 1.59
N ILE A 28 41.17 36.36 1.50
CA ILE A 28 41.39 35.06 0.84
C ILE A 28 40.61 33.97 1.57
N GLY A 29 40.66 33.94 2.91
CA GLY A 29 39.88 33.00 3.71
C GLY A 29 38.36 33.13 3.48
N GLY A 30 37.84 34.37 3.40
CA GLY A 30 36.46 34.62 3.06
C GLY A 30 36.04 34.12 1.69
N VAL A 31 36.88 34.38 0.67
CA VAL A 31 36.64 33.90 -0.71
C VAL A 31 36.65 32.39 -0.77
N VAL A 32 37.65 31.74 -0.15
CA VAL A 32 37.76 30.27 -0.11
C VAL A 32 36.55 29.66 0.59
N THR A 33 36.16 30.22 1.74
CA THR A 33 34.98 29.75 2.49
C THR A 33 33.70 29.89 1.67
N TYR A 34 33.54 31.00 0.95
CA TYR A 34 32.38 31.21 0.06
C TYR A 34 32.29 30.15 -1.05
N PHE A 35 33.40 29.86 -1.71
CA PHE A 35 33.46 28.83 -2.76
C PHE A 35 33.22 27.41 -2.20
N ILE A 36 33.87 27.07 -1.10
CA ILE A 36 33.71 25.77 -0.45
C ILE A 36 32.24 25.59 0.01
N SER A 37 31.67 26.59 0.69
CA SER A 37 30.28 26.54 1.16
C SER A 37 29.29 26.40 0.01
N GLY A 38 29.46 27.17 -1.09
CA GLY A 38 28.61 27.07 -2.28
C GLY A 38 28.67 25.70 -2.94
N HIS A 39 29.87 25.13 -3.02
CA HIS A 39 30.05 23.79 -3.64
C HIS A 39 29.54 22.66 -2.73
N ALA A 40 29.79 22.75 -1.42
CA ALA A 40 29.36 21.75 -0.45
C ALA A 40 27.83 21.70 -0.26
N LEU A 41 27.14 22.85 -0.42
CA LEU A 41 25.68 22.94 -0.26
C LEU A 41 24.91 22.69 -1.56
N ARG A 42 25.57 22.66 -2.71
CA ARG A 42 24.92 22.42 -4.01
C ARG A 42 24.12 21.12 -4.06
N PRO A 43 24.66 19.97 -3.62
CA PRO A 43 23.91 18.71 -3.66
C PRO A 43 22.64 18.73 -2.79
N ILE A 44 22.64 19.49 -1.70
CA ILE A 44 21.48 19.65 -0.82
C ILE A 44 20.38 20.47 -1.49
N ARG A 45 20.75 21.51 -2.25
CA ARG A 45 19.78 22.30 -3.02
C ARG A 45 19.16 21.45 -4.15
N GLU A 46 19.99 20.76 -4.93
CA GLU A 46 19.51 19.86 -5.99
C GLU A 46 18.57 18.77 -5.44
N PHE A 47 18.82 18.31 -4.21
CA PHE A 47 17.96 17.37 -3.52
C PHE A 47 16.61 18.02 -3.12
N SER A 48 16.63 19.24 -2.59
CA SER A 48 15.43 20.01 -2.23
C SER A 48 14.56 20.29 -3.45
N ASP A 49 15.16 20.76 -4.55
CA ASP A 49 14.45 21.08 -5.79
C ASP A 49 13.75 19.83 -6.36
N LYS A 50 14.43 18.68 -6.34
CA LYS A 50 13.85 17.41 -6.80
C LYS A 50 12.66 16.94 -5.92
N ILE A 51 12.71 17.20 -4.61
CA ILE A 51 11.59 16.89 -3.70
C ILE A 51 10.37 17.74 -4.03
N GLU A 52 10.55 19.04 -4.29
CA GLU A 52 9.44 19.95 -4.61
C GLU A 52 8.76 19.62 -5.94
N GLU A 53 9.48 19.05 -6.90
CA GLU A 53 8.94 18.67 -8.20
C GLU A 53 8.20 17.32 -8.19
N VAL A 54 8.18 16.60 -7.07
CA VAL A 54 7.53 15.28 -6.97
C VAL A 54 6.02 15.39 -7.11
N GLN A 55 5.49 14.69 -8.10
CA GLN A 55 4.07 14.51 -8.33
C GLN A 55 3.77 13.03 -8.57
N ALA A 56 2.52 12.61 -8.37
CA ALA A 56 2.11 11.23 -8.59
C ALA A 56 2.42 10.70 -10.00
N GLN A 57 2.50 11.60 -11.00
CA GLN A 57 2.76 11.26 -12.40
C GLN A 57 4.26 11.12 -12.73
N ASN A 58 5.17 11.68 -11.90
CA ASN A 58 6.61 11.72 -12.20
C ASN A 58 7.50 11.01 -11.17
N LEU A 59 6.93 10.18 -10.30
CA LEU A 59 7.65 9.49 -9.21
C LEU A 59 8.91 8.75 -9.69
N ALA A 60 8.83 8.06 -10.84
CA ALA A 60 9.97 7.34 -11.41
C ALA A 60 11.08 8.28 -11.92
N ALA A 61 10.72 9.45 -12.47
CA ALA A 61 11.65 10.45 -12.96
C ALA A 61 12.30 11.27 -11.83
N SER A 62 11.66 11.30 -10.66
CA SER A 62 12.13 12.05 -9.49
C SER A 62 13.16 11.29 -8.64
N ARG A 63 13.64 10.14 -9.10
CA ARG A 63 14.72 9.40 -8.42
C ARG A 63 16.00 10.21 -8.39
N ILE A 64 16.69 10.15 -7.26
CA ILE A 64 17.98 10.83 -7.05
C ILE A 64 19.10 9.82 -7.30
N GLU A 65 20.11 10.23 -8.09
CA GLU A 65 21.28 9.42 -8.34
C GLU A 65 22.12 9.22 -7.07
N GLU A 66 22.90 8.17 -7.06
CA GLU A 66 23.83 7.89 -5.96
C GLU A 66 24.86 9.01 -5.81
N ASN A 67 25.09 9.46 -4.58
CA ASN A 67 26.04 10.52 -4.27
C ASN A 67 27.35 9.93 -3.74
N LYS A 68 28.46 10.60 -4.03
CA LYS A 68 29.80 10.21 -3.54
C LYS A 68 29.97 10.45 -2.04
N VAL A 69 29.20 11.37 -1.45
CA VAL A 69 29.20 11.66 -0.02
C VAL A 69 28.31 10.65 0.67
N LYS A 70 28.85 9.89 1.62
CA LYS A 70 28.18 8.73 2.27
C LYS A 70 26.84 9.11 2.90
N GLU A 71 26.78 10.24 3.59
CA GLU A 71 25.57 10.71 4.29
C GLU A 71 24.47 11.09 3.30
N LEU A 72 24.85 11.75 2.21
CA LEU A 72 23.92 12.10 1.12
C LEU A 72 23.47 10.87 0.34
N ASN A 73 24.35 9.89 0.15
CA ASN A 73 23.99 8.64 -0.51
C ASN A 73 22.97 7.85 0.31
N GLN A 74 23.14 7.78 1.64
CA GLN A 74 22.17 7.12 2.52
C GLN A 74 20.80 7.81 2.47
N LEU A 75 20.79 9.15 2.39
CA LEU A 75 19.56 9.93 2.23
C LEU A 75 18.91 9.66 0.87
N SER A 76 19.68 9.65 -0.23
CA SER A 76 19.19 9.32 -1.58
C SER A 76 18.58 7.91 -1.65
N VAL A 77 19.20 6.90 -1.05
CA VAL A 77 18.67 5.54 -0.98
C VAL A 77 17.36 5.50 -0.21
N SER A 78 17.28 6.16 0.95
CA SER A 78 16.08 6.20 1.78
C SER A 78 14.92 6.92 1.06
N TYR A 79 15.23 8.02 0.38
CA TYR A 79 14.28 8.77 -0.43
C TYR A 79 13.76 7.94 -1.62
N ASN A 80 14.65 7.32 -2.39
CA ASN A 80 14.26 6.47 -3.52
C ASN A 80 13.38 5.30 -3.08
N LYS A 81 13.66 4.70 -1.91
CA LYS A 81 12.81 3.66 -1.32
C LYS A 81 11.43 4.19 -0.91
N MET A 82 11.35 5.43 -0.44
CA MET A 82 10.08 6.08 -0.15
C MET A 82 9.28 6.33 -1.44
N LEU A 83 9.93 6.83 -2.52
CA LEU A 83 9.29 7.02 -3.82
C LEU A 83 8.77 5.71 -4.41
N GLU A 84 9.53 4.62 -4.30
CA GLU A 84 9.12 3.29 -4.75
C GLU A 84 7.83 2.84 -4.03
N ARG A 85 7.81 2.92 -2.71
CA ARG A 85 6.60 2.59 -1.92
C ARG A 85 5.40 3.46 -2.28
N LEU A 86 5.64 4.74 -2.56
CA LEU A 86 4.59 5.68 -2.97
C LEU A 86 4.07 5.35 -4.37
N SER A 87 4.96 5.01 -5.30
CA SER A 87 4.61 4.57 -6.65
C SER A 87 3.75 3.30 -6.63
N ASP A 88 4.15 2.31 -5.83
CA ASP A 88 3.39 1.06 -5.67
C ASP A 88 2.00 1.33 -5.08
N ALA A 89 1.92 2.21 -4.07
CA ALA A 89 0.64 2.57 -3.46
C ALA A 89 -0.30 3.28 -4.46
N PHE A 90 0.22 4.20 -5.28
CA PHE A 90 -0.57 4.87 -6.33
C PHE A 90 -1.01 3.91 -7.44
N GLU A 91 -0.15 2.97 -7.84
CA GLU A 91 -0.51 1.98 -8.87
C GLU A 91 -1.62 1.05 -8.36
N ILE A 92 -1.51 0.56 -7.12
CA ILE A 92 -2.57 -0.22 -6.47
C ILE A 92 -3.88 0.58 -6.40
N GLN A 93 -3.81 1.86 -5.99
CA GLN A 93 -4.98 2.73 -5.91
C GLN A 93 -5.61 2.97 -7.29
N ARG A 94 -4.79 3.17 -8.32
CA ARG A 94 -5.26 3.37 -9.70
C ARG A 94 -5.97 2.13 -10.24
N GLN A 95 -5.37 0.96 -10.08
CA GLN A 95 -5.96 -0.32 -10.47
C GLN A 95 -7.26 -0.59 -9.72
N PHE A 96 -7.27 -0.32 -8.41
CA PHE A 96 -8.46 -0.45 -7.58
C PHE A 96 -9.60 0.43 -8.10
N THR A 97 -9.35 1.73 -8.37
CA THR A 97 -10.36 2.66 -8.87
C THR A 97 -10.88 2.26 -10.25
N ALA A 98 -9.99 1.84 -11.14
CA ALA A 98 -10.36 1.39 -12.49
C ALA A 98 -11.22 0.13 -12.44
N ASN A 99 -10.80 -0.87 -11.67
CA ASN A 99 -11.52 -2.13 -11.50
C ASN A 99 -12.89 -1.90 -10.85
N ALA A 100 -12.96 -1.08 -9.79
CA ALA A 100 -14.21 -0.70 -9.15
C ALA A 100 -15.19 -0.03 -10.13
N ALA A 101 -14.69 0.91 -10.94
CA ALA A 101 -15.52 1.58 -11.95
C ALA A 101 -16.07 0.62 -13.01
N HIS A 102 -15.26 -0.36 -13.46
CA HIS A 102 -15.70 -1.39 -14.39
C HIS A 102 -16.75 -2.32 -13.78
N GLU A 103 -16.49 -2.79 -12.56
CA GLU A 103 -17.40 -3.72 -11.86
C GLU A 103 -18.73 -3.05 -11.45
N LEU A 104 -18.74 -1.74 -11.17
CA LEU A 104 -19.96 -0.96 -10.93
C LEU A 104 -20.74 -0.70 -12.21
N ARG A 105 -20.06 -0.43 -13.33
CA ARG A 105 -20.71 -0.14 -14.62
C ARG A 105 -21.54 -1.31 -15.14
N THR A 106 -21.03 -2.53 -15.01
CA THR A 106 -21.68 -3.75 -15.52
C THR A 106 -23.10 -3.95 -14.95
N PRO A 107 -23.31 -4.04 -13.61
CA PRO A 107 -24.65 -4.22 -13.05
C PRO A 107 -25.57 -3.02 -13.33
N LEU A 108 -25.03 -1.78 -13.36
CA LEU A 108 -25.80 -0.60 -13.72
C LEU A 108 -26.31 -0.67 -15.17
N SER A 109 -25.43 -1.04 -16.11
CA SER A 109 -25.82 -1.20 -17.52
C SER A 109 -26.85 -2.31 -17.70
N LEU A 110 -26.71 -3.43 -16.97
CA LEU A 110 -27.70 -4.52 -17.02
C LEU A 110 -29.06 -4.08 -16.48
N MET A 111 -29.09 -3.36 -15.36
CA MET A 111 -30.36 -2.80 -14.85
C MET A 111 -30.98 -1.83 -15.85
N GLN A 112 -30.18 -0.94 -16.49
CA GLN A 112 -30.68 -0.01 -17.46
C GLN A 112 -31.29 -0.73 -18.67
N VAL A 113 -30.57 -1.71 -19.24
CA VAL A 113 -31.08 -2.50 -20.38
C VAL A 113 -32.38 -3.22 -20.05
N GLN A 114 -32.49 -3.80 -18.83
CA GLN A 114 -33.72 -4.47 -18.41
C GLN A 114 -34.90 -3.50 -18.24
N LEU A 115 -34.66 -2.32 -17.69
CA LEU A 115 -35.68 -1.29 -17.56
C LEU A 115 -36.10 -0.75 -18.93
N ASP A 116 -35.14 -0.54 -19.85
CA ASP A 116 -35.41 -0.06 -21.21
C ASP A 116 -36.22 -1.12 -22.01
N LEU A 117 -35.87 -2.40 -21.88
CA LEU A 117 -36.59 -3.51 -22.47
C LEU A 117 -38.03 -3.56 -21.92
N TYR A 118 -38.19 -3.50 -20.60
CA TYR A 118 -39.51 -3.47 -19.96
C TYR A 118 -40.33 -2.29 -20.44
N ASN A 119 -39.77 -1.09 -20.50
CA ASN A 119 -40.48 0.11 -20.97
C ASN A 119 -40.84 0.09 -22.48
N SER A 120 -40.04 -0.61 -23.30
CA SER A 120 -40.26 -0.68 -24.76
C SER A 120 -41.26 -1.78 -25.18
N THR A 121 -41.48 -2.75 -24.30
CA THR A 121 -42.41 -3.86 -24.55
C THR A 121 -43.79 -3.48 -24.01
N ARG A 122 -44.85 -3.59 -24.87
CA ARG A 122 -46.22 -3.38 -24.43
C ARG A 122 -46.62 -4.57 -23.54
N HIS A 123 -46.80 -4.34 -22.25
CA HIS A 123 -47.23 -5.36 -21.28
C HIS A 123 -48.73 -5.24 -21.02
N PRO A 124 -49.62 -5.86 -21.79
CA PRO A 124 -51.00 -5.94 -21.44
C PRO A 124 -51.12 -7.07 -20.39
N ASP A 125 -51.21 -6.70 -19.11
CA ASP A 125 -51.54 -7.57 -17.96
C ASP A 125 -50.61 -8.79 -17.73
N ASN A 126 -49.30 -8.67 -18.00
CA ASN A 126 -48.41 -9.79 -17.76
C ASN A 126 -47.56 -9.58 -16.48
N ASP A 127 -48.10 -9.96 -15.35
CA ASP A 127 -47.43 -9.94 -14.03
C ASP A 127 -46.09 -10.69 -14.00
N ALA A 128 -45.96 -11.72 -14.86
CA ALA A 128 -44.72 -12.54 -14.91
C ALA A 128 -43.49 -11.75 -15.39
N ASP A 129 -43.63 -10.95 -16.45
CA ASP A 129 -42.54 -10.12 -17.00
C ASP A 129 -42.14 -9.00 -16.02
N THR A 130 -43.14 -8.42 -15.35
CA THR A 130 -42.92 -7.43 -14.30
C THR A 130 -42.14 -8.02 -13.12
N LEU A 131 -42.54 -9.21 -12.63
CA LEU A 131 -41.88 -9.91 -11.56
C LEU A 131 -40.43 -10.29 -11.91
N GLN A 132 -40.21 -10.75 -13.16
CA GLN A 132 -38.87 -11.10 -13.66
C GLN A 132 -37.96 -9.87 -13.69
N THR A 133 -38.44 -8.74 -14.21
CA THR A 133 -37.69 -7.48 -14.27
C THR A 133 -37.34 -6.99 -12.87
N ILE A 134 -38.29 -6.97 -11.94
CA ILE A 134 -38.07 -6.59 -10.55
C ILE A 134 -37.03 -7.50 -9.91
N LYS A 135 -37.12 -8.82 -10.11
CA LYS A 135 -36.16 -9.78 -9.57
C LYS A 135 -34.75 -9.50 -10.06
N MET A 136 -34.56 -9.27 -11.37
CA MET A 136 -33.24 -9.00 -11.97
C MET A 136 -32.68 -7.68 -11.46
N VAL A 137 -33.47 -6.61 -11.37
CA VAL A 137 -33.05 -5.32 -10.83
C VAL A 137 -32.65 -5.45 -9.36
N THR A 138 -33.43 -6.19 -8.59
CA THR A 138 -33.15 -6.44 -7.15
C THR A 138 -31.84 -7.21 -6.96
N GLU A 139 -31.59 -8.23 -7.79
CA GLU A 139 -30.33 -8.99 -7.76
C GLU A 139 -29.11 -8.10 -8.11
N GLN A 140 -29.22 -7.25 -9.14
CA GLN A 140 -28.14 -6.34 -9.51
C GLN A 140 -27.91 -5.26 -8.44
N ASN A 141 -28.98 -4.73 -7.83
CA ASN A 141 -28.86 -3.80 -6.70
C ASN A 141 -28.18 -4.44 -5.49
N GLY A 142 -28.50 -5.71 -5.18
CA GLY A 142 -27.81 -6.47 -4.13
C GLY A 142 -26.30 -6.63 -4.41
N ARG A 143 -25.92 -6.89 -5.67
CA ARG A 143 -24.51 -6.95 -6.10
C ARG A 143 -23.81 -5.60 -5.93
N LEU A 144 -24.45 -4.49 -6.35
CA LEU A 144 -23.92 -3.14 -6.16
C LEU A 144 -23.72 -2.80 -4.69
N SER A 145 -24.70 -3.09 -3.85
CA SER A 145 -24.63 -2.84 -2.40
C SER A 145 -23.45 -3.58 -1.76
N LYS A 146 -23.27 -4.85 -2.12
CA LYS A 146 -22.12 -5.65 -1.66
C LYS A 146 -20.78 -5.05 -2.11
N MET A 147 -20.73 -4.54 -3.33
CA MET A 147 -19.53 -3.93 -3.90
C MET A 147 -19.18 -2.60 -3.22
N VAL A 148 -20.19 -1.74 -3.00
CA VAL A 148 -20.02 -0.47 -2.25
C VAL A 148 -19.53 -0.78 -0.83
N LYS A 149 -20.09 -1.78 -0.17
CA LYS A 149 -19.63 -2.21 1.16
C LYS A 149 -18.15 -2.64 1.13
N THR A 150 -17.76 -3.43 0.14
CA THR A 150 -16.35 -3.86 -0.01
C THR A 150 -15.41 -2.64 -0.22
N LEU A 151 -15.83 -1.64 -1.00
CA LEU A 151 -15.06 -0.41 -1.21
C LEU A 151 -14.90 0.40 0.09
N LEU A 152 -15.96 0.53 0.87
CA LEU A 152 -15.94 1.19 2.18
C LEU A 152 -15.03 0.44 3.16
N ASP A 153 -15.19 -0.89 3.25
CA ASP A 153 -14.34 -1.75 4.08
C ASP A 153 -12.85 -1.57 3.74
N MET A 154 -12.48 -1.49 2.45
CA MET A 154 -11.10 -1.25 2.04
C MET A 154 -10.59 0.15 2.42
N SER A 155 -11.44 1.17 2.40
CA SER A 155 -11.08 2.53 2.85
C SER A 155 -10.81 2.57 4.36
N GLU A 156 -11.62 1.85 5.15
CA GLU A 156 -11.47 1.78 6.60
C GLU A 156 -10.19 1.05 7.06
N LEU A 157 -9.71 0.07 6.27
CA LEU A 157 -8.49 -0.70 6.58
C LEU A 157 -7.24 0.18 6.78
N GLN A 158 -7.22 1.40 6.21
CA GLN A 158 -6.10 2.34 6.33
C GLN A 158 -6.04 3.05 7.68
N THR A 159 -7.16 3.14 8.40
CA THR A 159 -7.32 3.91 9.64
C THR A 159 -7.32 3.06 10.91
N VAL A 160 -7.35 1.72 10.77
CA VAL A 160 -7.43 0.80 11.91
C VAL A 160 -6.08 0.71 12.64
N GLY A 161 -6.10 0.85 13.97
CA GLY A 161 -4.95 0.63 14.84
C GLY A 161 -4.37 -0.78 14.69
N ARG A 162 -3.06 -0.93 14.98
CA ARG A 162 -2.34 -2.20 14.82
C ARG A 162 -1.51 -2.56 16.06
N ASP A 163 -2.02 -2.19 17.22
CA ASP A 163 -1.31 -2.30 18.49
C ASP A 163 -1.93 -3.33 19.44
N ASP A 164 -2.94 -4.10 18.96
CA ASP A 164 -3.61 -5.13 19.76
C ASP A 164 -2.69 -6.33 19.98
N GLU A 165 -2.74 -6.92 21.17
CA GLU A 165 -2.12 -8.23 21.44
C GLU A 165 -3.13 -9.33 21.09
N ILE A 166 -2.82 -10.08 20.03
CA ILE A 166 -3.73 -11.07 19.41
C ILE A 166 -3.27 -12.47 19.82
N MET A 167 -4.16 -13.24 20.41
CA MET A 167 -4.02 -14.70 20.57
C MET A 167 -4.52 -15.39 19.31
N VAL A 168 -3.61 -15.81 18.43
CA VAL A 168 -3.92 -16.33 17.10
C VAL A 168 -4.74 -17.62 17.14
N ASP A 169 -4.52 -18.47 18.12
CA ASP A 169 -5.29 -19.69 18.34
C ASP A 169 -6.77 -19.40 18.68
N ALA A 170 -7.02 -18.49 19.62
CA ALA A 170 -8.36 -18.08 19.98
C ALA A 170 -9.11 -17.43 18.81
N LEU A 171 -8.42 -16.55 18.06
CA LEU A 171 -8.97 -15.90 16.88
C LEU A 171 -9.32 -16.90 15.76
N VAL A 172 -8.45 -17.89 15.53
CA VAL A 172 -8.71 -18.93 14.53
C VAL A 172 -9.89 -19.81 14.95
N ASP A 173 -9.98 -20.18 16.24
CA ASP A 173 -11.09 -20.98 16.75
C ASP A 173 -12.43 -20.22 16.62
N GLU A 174 -12.45 -18.91 16.87
CA GLU A 174 -13.63 -18.05 16.67
C GLU A 174 -14.05 -18.04 15.19
N VAL A 175 -13.12 -17.82 14.26
CA VAL A 175 -13.40 -17.82 12.81
C VAL A 175 -13.93 -19.18 12.35
N LEU A 176 -13.35 -20.28 12.84
CA LEU A 176 -13.82 -21.63 12.48
C LEU A 176 -15.21 -21.90 13.03
N ALA A 177 -15.53 -21.43 14.25
CA ALA A 177 -16.87 -21.54 14.82
C ALA A 177 -17.90 -20.75 14.02
N ASP A 178 -17.58 -19.52 13.61
CA ASP A 178 -18.48 -18.68 12.82
C ASP A 178 -18.76 -19.24 11.42
N LEU A 179 -17.78 -19.95 10.82
CA LEU A 179 -17.90 -20.55 9.50
C LEU A 179 -18.35 -22.02 9.51
N ASP A 180 -18.49 -22.64 10.69
CA ASP A 180 -18.92 -24.03 10.82
C ASP A 180 -20.29 -24.31 10.18
N PRO A 181 -21.34 -23.45 10.33
CA PRO A 181 -22.61 -23.67 9.66
C PRO A 181 -22.47 -23.73 8.12
N LEU A 182 -21.63 -22.86 7.54
CA LEU A 182 -21.39 -22.85 6.09
C LEU A 182 -20.62 -24.10 5.63
N ALA A 183 -19.69 -24.58 6.45
CA ALA A 183 -18.92 -25.78 6.17
C ALA A 183 -19.80 -27.04 6.28
N GLN A 184 -20.70 -27.11 7.27
CA GLN A 184 -21.65 -28.22 7.43
C GLN A 184 -22.61 -28.32 6.24
N GLU A 185 -23.14 -27.19 5.75
CA GLU A 185 -24.02 -27.17 4.57
C GLU A 185 -23.35 -27.86 3.35
N LYS A 186 -22.04 -27.71 3.21
CA LYS A 186 -21.25 -28.30 2.13
C LYS A 186 -20.57 -29.64 2.50
N ASN A 187 -20.79 -30.12 3.73
CA ASN A 187 -20.12 -31.30 4.26
C ASN A 187 -18.59 -31.21 4.23
N ILE A 188 -18.04 -30.06 4.63
CA ILE A 188 -16.61 -29.77 4.67
C ILE A 188 -16.12 -29.83 6.12
N LYS A 189 -14.97 -30.49 6.33
CA LYS A 189 -14.36 -30.59 7.67
C LYS A 189 -13.41 -29.41 7.89
N LEU A 190 -13.66 -28.62 8.94
CA LEU A 190 -12.75 -27.56 9.41
C LEU A 190 -11.80 -28.10 10.49
N THR A 191 -10.55 -27.67 10.48
CA THR A 191 -9.52 -28.07 11.47
C THR A 191 -8.56 -26.92 11.73
N GLY A 192 -8.43 -26.50 13.02
CA GLY A 192 -7.40 -25.57 13.50
C GLY A 192 -6.19 -26.31 14.04
N LYS A 193 -4.97 -25.89 13.68
CA LYS A 193 -3.70 -26.40 14.21
C LYS A 193 -2.82 -25.23 14.65
N CYS A 194 -3.32 -24.44 15.58
CA CYS A 194 -2.61 -23.29 16.16
C CYS A 194 -2.31 -23.60 17.63
N LYS A 195 -1.12 -23.24 18.13
CA LYS A 195 -0.73 -23.51 19.53
C LYS A 195 -0.03 -22.29 20.12
N ASN A 196 -0.71 -21.62 21.08
CA ASN A 196 -0.15 -20.57 21.95
C ASN A 196 0.71 -19.54 21.20
N ILE A 197 0.16 -18.98 20.12
CA ILE A 197 0.85 -17.98 19.31
C ILE A 197 0.20 -16.63 19.58
N THR A 198 1.01 -15.68 20.05
CA THR A 198 0.61 -14.28 20.17
C THR A 198 1.33 -13.42 19.14
N MET A 199 0.68 -12.38 18.66
CA MET A 199 1.27 -11.38 17.78
C MET A 199 0.70 -10.00 18.11
N VAL A 200 1.42 -8.94 17.71
CA VAL A 200 0.92 -7.58 17.78
C VAL A 200 0.41 -7.18 16.40
N GLY A 201 -0.78 -6.62 16.33
CA GLY A 201 -1.41 -6.23 15.09
C GLY A 201 -2.80 -5.63 15.31
N SER A 202 -3.66 -5.67 14.31
CA SER A 202 -5.07 -5.36 14.47
C SER A 202 -5.89 -6.63 14.53
N ASP A 203 -6.60 -6.85 15.61
CA ASP A 203 -7.48 -8.01 15.82
C ASP A 203 -8.52 -8.11 14.69
N ILE A 204 -9.20 -7.01 14.39
CA ILE A 204 -10.20 -6.91 13.32
C ILE A 204 -9.61 -7.28 11.95
N LEU A 205 -8.40 -6.82 11.62
CA LEU A 205 -7.79 -7.08 10.31
C LEU A 205 -7.37 -8.55 10.17
N ILE A 206 -6.79 -9.12 11.22
CA ILE A 206 -6.37 -10.54 11.21
C ILE A 206 -7.59 -11.45 11.20
N TYR A 207 -8.64 -11.14 11.98
CA TYR A 207 -9.91 -11.86 11.93
C TYR A 207 -10.48 -11.85 10.50
N ARG A 208 -10.63 -10.67 9.87
CA ARG A 208 -11.13 -10.54 8.49
C ARG A 208 -10.27 -11.31 7.48
N LEU A 209 -8.94 -11.28 7.62
CA LEU A 209 -8.03 -12.03 6.77
C LEU A 209 -8.30 -13.53 6.86
N VAL A 210 -8.31 -14.09 8.07
CA VAL A 210 -8.55 -15.51 8.30
C VAL A 210 -9.93 -15.91 7.82
N TYR A 211 -10.96 -15.12 8.18
CA TYR A 211 -12.34 -15.35 7.75
C TYR A 211 -12.46 -15.43 6.23
N ASN A 212 -11.91 -14.44 5.50
CA ASN A 212 -11.98 -14.43 4.04
C ASN A 212 -11.25 -15.62 3.39
N LEU A 213 -10.09 -16.00 3.93
CA LEU A 213 -9.34 -17.15 3.42
C LEU A 213 -10.10 -18.46 3.66
N VAL A 214 -10.66 -18.66 4.85
CA VAL A 214 -11.43 -19.88 5.20
C VAL A 214 -12.76 -19.90 4.45
N GLU A 215 -13.49 -18.78 4.34
CA GLU A 215 -14.72 -18.70 3.55
C GLU A 215 -14.46 -19.07 2.08
N ASN A 216 -13.37 -18.56 1.49
CA ASN A 216 -12.97 -18.92 0.12
C ASN A 216 -12.63 -20.40 0.03
N ALA A 217 -11.87 -20.95 0.98
CA ALA A 217 -11.51 -22.38 1.03
C ALA A 217 -12.76 -23.28 1.13
N ILE A 218 -13.82 -22.85 1.85
CA ILE A 218 -15.12 -23.56 1.88
C ILE A 218 -15.87 -23.38 0.56
N LYS A 219 -15.92 -22.16 0.03
CA LYS A 219 -16.71 -21.82 -1.16
C LYS A 219 -16.24 -22.57 -2.40
N TYR A 220 -14.93 -22.68 -2.60
CA TYR A 220 -14.31 -23.30 -3.78
C TYR A 220 -13.92 -24.77 -3.57
N ASN A 221 -14.29 -25.37 -2.44
CA ASN A 221 -14.09 -26.77 -2.15
C ASN A 221 -15.20 -27.66 -2.74
N HIS A 222 -14.92 -28.94 -2.80
CA HIS A 222 -15.92 -29.97 -3.12
C HIS A 222 -16.61 -30.53 -1.85
N SER A 223 -17.78 -31.13 -2.01
CA SER A 223 -18.46 -31.80 -0.89
C SER A 223 -17.61 -32.95 -0.33
N GLY A 224 -17.51 -33.05 0.98
CA GLY A 224 -16.64 -34.01 1.68
C GLY A 224 -15.17 -33.58 1.76
N GLY A 225 -14.85 -32.35 1.33
CA GLY A 225 -13.50 -31.79 1.42
C GLY A 225 -13.09 -31.40 2.83
N GLN A 226 -11.89 -30.86 2.93
CA GLN A 226 -11.29 -30.42 4.20
C GLN A 226 -10.64 -29.05 4.03
N VAL A 227 -10.71 -28.24 5.10
CA VAL A 227 -9.96 -26.98 5.26
C VAL A 227 -9.18 -27.06 6.57
N THR A 228 -7.88 -26.77 6.49
CA THR A 228 -6.98 -26.77 7.65
C THR A 228 -6.33 -25.41 7.81
N VAL A 229 -6.50 -24.79 8.95
CA VAL A 229 -5.82 -23.55 9.34
C VAL A 229 -4.66 -23.90 10.24
N THR A 230 -3.46 -23.48 9.88
CA THR A 230 -2.23 -23.73 10.66
C THR A 230 -1.56 -22.40 10.96
N ALA A 231 -1.18 -22.19 12.21
CA ALA A 231 -0.31 -21.08 12.58
C ALA A 231 0.93 -21.58 13.32
N TYR A 232 2.09 -21.00 12.99
CA TYR A 232 3.35 -21.29 13.66
C TYR A 232 4.28 -20.07 13.66
N ARG A 233 5.16 -20.03 14.64
CA ARG A 233 6.21 -19.00 14.74
C ARG A 233 7.53 -19.54 14.20
N LYS A 234 8.15 -18.78 13.31
CA LYS A 234 9.52 -19.05 12.87
C LYS A 234 10.32 -17.75 12.95
N GLU A 235 11.36 -17.76 13.78
CA GLU A 235 12.17 -16.59 14.11
C GLU A 235 11.30 -15.43 14.67
N LYS A 236 11.28 -14.29 14.00
CA LYS A 236 10.49 -13.10 14.37
C LYS A 236 9.12 -13.02 13.68
N HIS A 237 8.76 -14.00 12.82
CA HIS A 237 7.55 -13.96 12.02
C HIS A 237 6.55 -15.02 12.49
N VAL A 238 5.28 -14.65 12.47
CA VAL A 238 4.16 -15.58 12.60
C VAL A 238 3.67 -15.91 11.18
N TYR A 239 3.60 -17.19 10.88
CA TYR A 239 3.09 -17.72 9.64
C TYR A 239 1.69 -18.27 9.89
N LEU A 240 0.76 -17.89 9.04
CA LEU A 240 -0.60 -18.41 9.00
C LEU A 240 -0.84 -19.02 7.63
N SER A 241 -1.29 -20.26 7.60
CA SER A 241 -1.59 -21.02 6.38
C SER A 241 -3.01 -21.54 6.44
N VAL A 242 -3.73 -21.41 5.32
CA VAL A 242 -5.04 -22.02 5.09
C VAL A 242 -4.88 -22.96 3.92
N GLU A 243 -5.08 -24.26 4.16
CA GLU A 243 -4.98 -25.32 3.17
C GLU A 243 -6.38 -25.89 2.91
N ASP A 244 -6.73 -26.06 1.66
CA ASP A 244 -7.99 -26.66 1.23
C ASP A 244 -7.77 -27.82 0.24
N THR A 245 -8.77 -28.67 0.11
CA THR A 245 -8.77 -29.77 -0.87
C THR A 245 -9.59 -29.46 -2.11
N GLY A 246 -9.86 -28.18 -2.38
CA GLY A 246 -10.71 -27.72 -3.47
C GLY A 246 -10.05 -27.76 -4.85
N ASN A 247 -10.63 -27.02 -5.79
CA ASN A 247 -10.23 -27.03 -7.20
C ASN A 247 -8.85 -26.40 -7.47
N GLY A 248 -8.27 -25.71 -6.48
CA GLY A 248 -7.01 -24.99 -6.63
C GLY A 248 -7.12 -23.78 -7.56
N ILE A 249 -5.99 -23.11 -7.74
CA ILE A 249 -5.84 -21.93 -8.61
C ILE A 249 -4.81 -22.26 -9.69
N PRO A 250 -5.16 -22.11 -10.99
CA PRO A 250 -4.21 -22.29 -12.09
C PRO A 250 -2.95 -21.43 -11.89
N GLU A 251 -1.79 -21.96 -12.26
CA GLU A 251 -0.50 -21.33 -11.99
C GLU A 251 -0.40 -19.93 -12.60
N GLU A 252 -0.95 -19.76 -13.80
CA GLU A 252 -0.95 -18.47 -14.52
C GLU A 252 -1.79 -17.39 -13.84
N LEU A 253 -2.68 -17.76 -12.92
CA LEU A 253 -3.59 -16.85 -12.23
C LEU A 253 -3.18 -16.56 -10.77
N ARG A 254 -2.16 -17.25 -10.24
CA ARG A 254 -1.77 -17.15 -8.82
C ARG A 254 -1.35 -15.75 -8.39
N GLU A 255 -0.72 -14.98 -9.26
CA GLU A 255 -0.37 -13.58 -8.97
C GLU A 255 -1.59 -12.67 -9.10
N ARG A 256 -2.47 -12.97 -10.07
CA ARG A 256 -3.63 -12.14 -10.37
C ARG A 256 -4.77 -12.25 -9.36
N VAL A 257 -4.84 -13.33 -8.59
CA VAL A 257 -5.89 -13.47 -7.54
C VAL A 257 -5.77 -12.45 -6.42
N PHE A 258 -4.64 -11.76 -6.31
CA PHE A 258 -4.43 -10.64 -5.39
C PHE A 258 -4.85 -9.29 -5.96
N GLU A 259 -5.16 -9.22 -7.27
CA GLU A 259 -5.69 -8.00 -7.88
C GLU A 259 -7.11 -7.73 -7.32
N PRO A 260 -7.43 -6.49 -6.93
CA PRO A 260 -8.77 -6.15 -6.47
C PRO A 260 -9.82 -6.50 -7.53
N PHE A 261 -10.91 -7.16 -7.11
CA PHE A 261 -12.04 -7.59 -7.94
C PHE A 261 -11.72 -8.68 -8.97
N PHE A 262 -10.50 -9.21 -9.00
CA PHE A 262 -10.18 -10.34 -9.87
C PHE A 262 -10.92 -11.63 -9.44
N ARG A 263 -11.41 -12.38 -10.40
CA ARG A 263 -12.06 -13.69 -10.20
C ARG A 263 -11.63 -14.65 -11.30
N VAL A 264 -11.31 -15.88 -10.92
CA VAL A 264 -10.92 -16.96 -11.86
C VAL A 264 -12.08 -17.29 -12.80
N ASP A 265 -13.30 -17.42 -12.26
CA ASP A 265 -14.53 -17.70 -13.02
C ASP A 265 -15.48 -16.49 -13.01
N LYS A 266 -15.70 -15.86 -14.16
CA LYS A 266 -16.72 -14.80 -14.34
C LYS A 266 -18.15 -15.35 -14.48
N SER A 267 -18.32 -16.66 -14.67
CA SER A 267 -19.60 -17.28 -15.03
C SER A 267 -20.42 -17.85 -13.86
N ARG A 268 -19.87 -17.88 -12.64
CA ARG A 268 -20.55 -18.40 -11.45
C ARG A 268 -20.91 -17.25 -10.48
N SER A 269 -21.86 -16.44 -10.87
CA SER A 269 -22.49 -15.45 -9.98
C SER A 269 -23.99 -15.62 -9.95
#